data_cdad5b479462db11bbe1aa3bd0a9f36d
#
_entry.id   cdad5b479462db11bbe1aa3bd0a9f36d
#
_cell.length_a   1.000
_cell.length_b   1.000
_cell.length_c   1.000
_cell.angle_alpha   90.00
_cell.angle_beta   90.00
_cell.angle_gamma   90.00
#
_symmetry.space_group_name_H-M   'P 1'
#
loop_
_entity.id
_entity.type
_entity.pdbx_description
1 polymer ?
#
loop_
_entity_poly.entity_id
_entity_poly.type
_entity_poly.pdbx_seq_one_letter_code
_entity_poly.pdbx_strand_id
1 'polypeptide(L)'
;MVKEKKRLPVGLENFEQIINDNYYYVDKTELISELIRNGGMVNLFTRPRRFGKTLNMSMLEHFFSIERDQSIYDGLEISKDTKLFEEYMGKYPVISISLKGINAATYEAAFDFAVRIMKKVARNVQFLLGSDALSDYDKLEYKELLNNNMSEAAFCGGLKILSELLEKHYGTKVVLLIDEYDVPLAKAFENGYYDQMIFLIRSLLEQALKTNDSLKFAVMTGCMRISKESIFTGLNNLKVLSITDERYDEYFGFTDTEVREMLKYYEIEDHYEEVKNWYDGYQFGSVEVYCPWDVLNYCDKLKDHADSFPENYWINTSSNDAVKKFIQMSGNFKTKREIETLLAGEEIIKEIHQELVSPEMYQSLENVWSLLFMTGYLTQRGRVDAKRYKLAIPNLEIRDIFETQIMEYFKESVAKDGDTLSRFCDALKNGEETKVGEIFESYLKKTISIRDTFVRKASKENFYHGILLGILGVKEEWYVSSNQESGEGYSDILVETENSETVILIEVKYANDGNLDQACEQALQQIEEKKYDEELRENGVDKILKYGIACYMKRCKVKLADS
;
A
#
# COMPACT_ATOMS: atom_id res chain seq x y z
N MET A 1 -36.51 -20.45 -1.58
CA MET A 1 -35.89 -19.39 -2.36
C MET A 1 -34.50 -19.17 -1.76
N VAL A 2 -33.44 -19.44 -2.51
CA VAL A 2 -32.08 -19.08 -2.08
C VAL A 2 -32.05 -17.55 -2.02
N LYS A 3 -31.79 -16.98 -0.86
CA LYS A 3 -31.69 -15.52 -0.70
C LYS A 3 -30.46 -15.09 -1.49
N GLU A 4 -30.64 -14.25 -2.48
CA GLU A 4 -29.53 -13.74 -3.29
C GLU A 4 -28.51 -13.07 -2.37
N LYS A 5 -27.23 -13.49 -2.46
CA LYS A 5 -26.17 -12.93 -1.63
C LYS A 5 -25.90 -11.48 -2.03
N LYS A 6 -25.63 -10.61 -1.05
CA LYS A 6 -25.25 -9.21 -1.29
C LYS A 6 -23.99 -9.15 -2.16
N ARG A 7 -23.88 -8.11 -2.97
CA ARG A 7 -22.65 -7.82 -3.72
C ARG A 7 -21.57 -7.29 -2.79
N LEU A 8 -20.30 -7.56 -3.09
CA LEU A 8 -19.15 -6.97 -2.39
C LEU A 8 -18.93 -5.53 -2.86
N PRO A 9 -18.65 -4.57 -1.96
CA PRO A 9 -18.50 -3.15 -2.30
C PRO A 9 -17.10 -2.82 -2.82
N VAL A 10 -16.59 -3.59 -3.78
CA VAL A 10 -15.25 -3.36 -4.33
C VAL A 10 -15.18 -1.98 -4.99
N GLY A 11 -14.27 -1.12 -4.51
CA GLY A 11 -14.08 0.24 -5.04
C GLY A 11 -15.13 1.27 -4.66
N LEU A 12 -16.10 0.93 -3.79
CA LEU A 12 -17.11 1.87 -3.31
C LEU A 12 -16.63 2.57 -2.03
N GLU A 13 -16.70 3.90 -2.05
CA GLU A 13 -16.29 4.76 -0.93
C GLU A 13 -17.49 5.57 -0.35
N ASN A 14 -18.70 5.37 -0.89
CA ASN A 14 -19.92 6.08 -0.46
C ASN A 14 -20.78 5.16 0.41
N PHE A 15 -20.94 5.52 1.69
CA PHE A 15 -21.69 4.74 2.67
C PHE A 15 -23.18 4.61 2.30
N GLU A 16 -23.82 5.73 1.94
CA GLU A 16 -25.23 5.76 1.56
C GLU A 16 -25.52 4.81 0.38
N GLN A 17 -24.63 4.82 -0.62
CA GLN A 17 -24.74 3.92 -1.77
C GLN A 17 -24.58 2.46 -1.37
N ILE A 18 -23.61 2.13 -0.51
CA ILE A 18 -23.38 0.75 -0.05
C ILE A 18 -24.64 0.19 0.61
N ILE A 19 -25.29 0.98 1.47
CA ILE A 19 -26.47 0.51 2.19
C ILE A 19 -27.70 0.45 1.25
N ASN A 20 -27.98 1.53 0.50
CA ASN A 20 -29.17 1.63 -0.35
C ASN A 20 -29.17 0.62 -1.50
N ASP A 21 -27.99 0.34 -2.10
CA ASP A 21 -27.83 -0.64 -3.17
C ASP A 21 -27.65 -2.07 -2.64
N ASN A 22 -27.81 -2.28 -1.32
CA ASN A 22 -27.76 -3.56 -0.64
C ASN A 22 -26.43 -4.33 -0.84
N TYR A 23 -25.29 -3.62 -0.78
CA TYR A 23 -23.98 -4.25 -0.72
C TYR A 23 -23.71 -4.86 0.66
N TYR A 24 -22.73 -5.76 0.74
CA TYR A 24 -22.24 -6.29 2.01
C TYR A 24 -21.45 -5.20 2.73
N TYR A 25 -21.89 -4.81 3.91
CA TYR A 25 -21.23 -3.79 4.72
C TYR A 25 -20.69 -4.41 6.01
N VAL A 26 -19.40 -4.23 6.28
CA VAL A 26 -18.80 -4.54 7.58
C VAL A 26 -19.04 -3.33 8.49
N ASP A 27 -19.83 -3.53 9.53
CA ASP A 27 -20.34 -2.44 10.36
C ASP A 27 -19.23 -1.79 11.21
N LYS A 28 -18.91 -0.55 10.93
CA LYS A 28 -17.97 0.31 11.67
C LYS A 28 -18.66 1.50 12.33
N THR A 29 -19.99 1.48 12.46
CA THR A 29 -20.75 2.63 12.97
C THR A 29 -20.51 2.91 14.45
N GLU A 30 -19.93 1.99 15.22
CA GLU A 30 -19.51 2.24 16.59
C GLU A 30 -18.41 3.30 16.69
N LEU A 31 -17.63 3.52 15.63
CA LEU A 31 -16.72 4.66 15.49
C LEU A 31 -17.41 5.99 15.86
N ILE A 32 -18.70 6.15 15.46
CA ILE A 32 -19.49 7.34 15.76
C ILE A 32 -19.67 7.50 17.26
N SER A 33 -20.08 6.42 17.95
CA SER A 33 -20.28 6.42 19.39
C SER A 33 -18.99 6.77 20.14
N GLU A 34 -17.89 6.15 19.75
CA GLU A 34 -16.59 6.42 20.38
C GLU A 34 -16.11 7.86 20.09
N LEU A 35 -16.32 8.36 18.87
CA LEU A 35 -15.94 9.73 18.50
C LEU A 35 -16.73 10.76 19.32
N ILE A 36 -18.02 10.56 19.54
CA ILE A 36 -18.86 11.47 20.33
C ILE A 36 -18.44 11.45 21.81
N ARG A 37 -18.17 10.25 22.37
CA ARG A 37 -17.83 10.10 23.79
C ARG A 37 -16.40 10.52 24.12
N ASN A 38 -15.45 10.22 23.25
CA ASN A 38 -14.02 10.29 23.51
C ASN A 38 -13.24 11.18 22.54
N GLY A 39 -13.89 11.75 21.53
CA GLY A 39 -13.26 12.63 20.55
C GLY A 39 -12.76 13.96 21.15
N GLY A 40 -11.79 14.57 20.47
CA GLY A 40 -11.35 15.94 20.72
C GLY A 40 -12.08 16.95 19.83
N MET A 41 -11.76 18.22 19.97
CA MET A 41 -12.25 19.26 19.08
C MET A 41 -11.78 19.00 17.62
N VAL A 42 -10.55 18.56 17.43
CA VAL A 42 -9.99 18.15 16.14
C VAL A 42 -9.37 16.77 16.29
N ASN A 43 -9.84 15.81 15.49
CA ASN A 43 -9.42 14.43 15.53
C ASN A 43 -8.74 14.08 14.19
N LEU A 44 -7.46 13.74 14.23
CA LEU A 44 -6.70 13.32 13.05
C LEU A 44 -6.45 11.81 13.11
N PHE A 45 -7.03 11.06 12.19
CA PHE A 45 -6.76 9.64 12.01
C PHE A 45 -5.69 9.45 10.93
N THR A 46 -4.55 8.89 11.32
CA THR A 46 -3.52 8.48 10.36
C THR A 46 -3.52 6.96 10.22
N ARG A 47 -3.85 6.49 9.02
CA ARG A 47 -3.92 5.07 8.65
C ARG A 47 -3.31 4.86 7.27
N PRO A 48 -2.74 3.70 6.97
CA PRO A 48 -2.27 3.39 5.64
C PRO A 48 -3.38 3.54 4.59
N ARG A 49 -3.02 3.55 3.32
CA ARG A 49 -4.00 3.57 2.23
C ARG A 49 -4.86 2.31 2.29
N ARG A 50 -6.14 2.40 1.86
CA ARG A 50 -7.09 1.26 1.70
C ARG A 50 -7.65 0.66 2.98
N PHE A 51 -7.43 1.30 4.11
CA PHE A 51 -8.00 0.91 5.41
C PHE A 51 -9.35 1.61 5.70
N GLY A 52 -10.15 1.93 4.69
CA GLY A 52 -11.53 2.42 4.86
C GLY A 52 -11.68 3.87 5.32
N LYS A 53 -10.63 4.72 5.27
CA LYS A 53 -10.69 6.12 5.71
C LYS A 53 -11.84 6.90 5.06
N THR A 54 -11.88 6.94 3.73
CA THR A 54 -12.87 7.69 2.96
C THR A 54 -14.30 7.17 3.20
N LEU A 55 -14.48 5.85 3.31
CA LEU A 55 -15.77 5.25 3.62
C LEU A 55 -16.27 5.67 5.01
N ASN A 56 -15.40 5.64 6.03
CA ASN A 56 -15.74 6.13 7.36
C ASN A 56 -16.06 7.63 7.36
N MET A 57 -15.35 8.44 6.57
CA MET A 57 -15.69 9.87 6.39
C MET A 57 -17.08 10.05 5.76
N SER A 58 -17.41 9.24 4.75
CA SER A 58 -18.76 9.24 4.13
C SER A 58 -19.84 8.83 5.12
N MET A 59 -19.58 7.84 5.97
CA MET A 59 -20.48 7.40 7.04
C MET A 59 -20.71 8.53 8.07
N LEU A 60 -19.64 9.20 8.52
CA LEU A 60 -19.73 10.33 9.45
C LEU A 60 -20.50 11.50 8.83
N GLU A 61 -20.22 11.84 7.55
CA GLU A 61 -20.93 12.87 6.82
C GLU A 61 -22.43 12.61 6.81
N HIS A 62 -22.83 11.40 6.44
CA HIS A 62 -24.24 11.05 6.39
C HIS A 62 -24.88 11.07 7.78
N PHE A 63 -24.22 10.56 8.81
CA PHE A 63 -24.75 10.49 10.17
C PHE A 63 -25.05 11.88 10.75
N PHE A 64 -24.11 12.81 10.65
CA PHE A 64 -24.27 14.12 11.28
C PHE A 64 -25.12 15.09 10.46
N SER A 65 -25.17 14.93 9.11
CA SER A 65 -25.81 15.90 8.21
C SER A 65 -27.31 16.03 8.43
N ILE A 66 -27.77 17.28 8.55
CA ILE A 66 -29.20 17.65 8.59
C ILE A 66 -29.90 17.10 7.33
N GLU A 67 -31.15 16.64 7.49
CA GLU A 67 -32.05 16.18 6.42
C GLU A 67 -31.62 14.91 5.69
N ARG A 68 -30.72 14.09 6.30
CA ARG A 68 -30.39 12.78 5.75
C ARG A 68 -31.34 11.67 6.23
N ASP A 69 -31.47 10.64 5.41
CA ASP A 69 -32.28 9.46 5.73
C ASP A 69 -31.67 8.68 6.90
N GLN A 70 -32.41 8.62 8.01
CA GLN A 70 -31.98 7.90 9.22
C GLN A 70 -32.13 6.39 9.08
N SER A 71 -33.02 5.92 8.20
CA SER A 71 -33.36 4.49 8.07
C SER A 71 -32.18 3.64 7.57
N ILE A 72 -31.17 4.24 6.92
CA ILE A 72 -29.97 3.49 6.48
C ILE A 72 -29.11 2.98 7.63
N TYR A 73 -29.35 3.43 8.87
CA TYR A 73 -28.68 2.93 10.07
C TYR A 73 -29.48 1.84 10.79
N ASP A 74 -30.66 1.47 10.30
CA ASP A 74 -31.49 0.46 10.94
C ASP A 74 -30.76 -0.89 10.99
N GLY A 75 -30.62 -1.41 12.21
CA GLY A 75 -29.92 -2.67 12.47
C GLY A 75 -28.41 -2.58 12.58
N LEU A 76 -27.80 -1.40 12.34
CA LEU A 76 -26.37 -1.15 12.57
C LEU A 76 -26.10 -0.85 14.07
N GLU A 77 -24.85 -1.04 14.51
CA GLU A 77 -24.45 -0.92 15.91
C GLU A 77 -24.83 0.44 16.52
N ILE A 78 -24.62 1.54 15.80
CA ILE A 78 -24.96 2.89 16.28
C ILE A 78 -26.44 3.04 16.61
N SER A 79 -27.35 2.33 15.93
CA SER A 79 -28.80 2.42 16.16
C SER A 79 -29.21 1.78 17.49
N LYS A 80 -28.37 0.94 18.09
CA LYS A 80 -28.59 0.32 19.40
C LYS A 80 -28.44 1.32 20.56
N ASP A 81 -27.61 2.36 20.39
CA ASP A 81 -27.50 3.49 21.34
C ASP A 81 -28.53 4.57 21.00
N THR A 82 -29.79 4.28 21.32
CA THR A 82 -30.93 5.14 20.96
C THR A 82 -30.78 6.57 21.45
N LYS A 83 -30.20 6.78 22.65
CA LYS A 83 -30.00 8.10 23.21
C LYS A 83 -29.01 8.93 22.38
N LEU A 84 -27.86 8.34 22.03
CA LEU A 84 -26.85 9.00 21.23
C LEU A 84 -27.35 9.23 19.81
N PHE A 85 -28.06 8.25 19.26
CA PHE A 85 -28.66 8.32 17.93
C PHE A 85 -29.66 9.48 17.84
N GLU A 86 -30.61 9.61 18.77
CA GLU A 86 -31.60 10.70 18.81
C GLU A 86 -30.97 12.09 19.04
N GLU A 87 -29.90 12.15 19.83
CA GLU A 87 -29.23 13.41 20.17
C GLU A 87 -28.37 13.96 19.02
N TYR A 88 -27.73 13.10 18.23
CA TYR A 88 -26.71 13.52 17.25
C TYR A 88 -27.06 13.27 15.80
N MET A 89 -27.87 12.24 15.48
CA MET A 89 -28.21 11.90 14.09
C MET A 89 -28.98 13.01 13.41
N GLY A 90 -28.43 13.53 12.30
CA GLY A 90 -29.08 14.55 11.49
C GLY A 90 -29.21 15.92 12.15
N LYS A 91 -28.33 16.27 13.10
CA LYS A 91 -28.46 17.51 13.89
C LYS A 91 -27.51 18.63 13.50
N TYR A 92 -26.54 18.38 12.62
CA TYR A 92 -25.49 19.36 12.34
C TYR A 92 -25.36 19.61 10.84
N PRO A 93 -25.10 20.86 10.42
CA PRO A 93 -24.56 21.09 9.09
C PRO A 93 -23.16 20.49 9.01
N VAL A 94 -22.86 19.79 7.92
CA VAL A 94 -21.56 19.13 7.69
C VAL A 94 -20.90 19.75 6.47
N ILE A 95 -19.65 20.13 6.62
CA ILE A 95 -18.76 20.48 5.50
C ILE A 95 -17.80 19.31 5.30
N SER A 96 -17.84 18.66 4.15
CA SER A 96 -16.96 17.57 3.78
C SER A 96 -16.11 17.97 2.59
N ILE A 97 -14.80 17.86 2.73
CA ILE A 97 -13.81 18.17 1.69
C ILE A 97 -12.73 17.10 1.60
N SER A 98 -12.47 16.60 0.40
CA SER A 98 -11.32 15.74 0.13
C SER A 98 -10.26 16.49 -0.65
N LEU A 99 -9.03 16.49 -0.14
CA LEU A 99 -7.89 17.15 -0.78
C LEU A 99 -7.14 16.23 -1.75
N LYS A 100 -7.61 14.97 -1.94
CA LYS A 100 -7.04 13.93 -2.83
C LYS A 100 -6.79 14.45 -4.27
N GLY A 101 -7.67 15.32 -4.78
CA GLY A 101 -7.60 15.83 -6.14
C GLY A 101 -6.57 16.92 -6.38
N ILE A 102 -5.88 17.43 -5.36
CA ILE A 102 -4.85 18.45 -5.51
C ILE A 102 -3.52 17.78 -5.90
N ASN A 103 -3.36 17.52 -7.18
CA ASN A 103 -2.19 16.85 -7.75
C ASN A 103 -1.89 17.42 -9.14
N ALA A 104 -0.78 18.16 -9.27
CA ALA A 104 -0.35 18.76 -10.52
C ALA A 104 1.18 18.92 -10.57
N ALA A 105 1.72 19.18 -11.76
CA ALA A 105 3.15 19.35 -11.98
C ALA A 105 3.68 20.71 -11.49
N THR A 106 2.81 21.72 -11.34
CA THR A 106 3.16 23.07 -10.87
C THR A 106 2.23 23.53 -9.77
N TYR A 107 2.67 24.51 -8.98
CA TYR A 107 1.88 25.10 -7.91
C TYR A 107 0.59 25.78 -8.43
N GLU A 108 0.69 26.53 -9.52
CA GLU A 108 -0.43 27.23 -10.12
C GLU A 108 -1.54 26.25 -10.55
N ALA A 109 -1.16 25.16 -11.22
CA ALA A 109 -2.13 24.13 -11.60
C ALA A 109 -2.71 23.40 -10.38
N ALA A 110 -1.90 23.16 -9.34
CA ALA A 110 -2.37 22.55 -8.08
C ALA A 110 -3.36 23.48 -7.35
N PHE A 111 -3.08 24.80 -7.34
CA PHE A 111 -4.00 25.79 -6.77
C PHE A 111 -5.31 25.87 -7.55
N ASP A 112 -5.29 25.79 -8.88
CA ASP A 112 -6.51 25.73 -9.69
C ASP A 112 -7.38 24.50 -9.32
N PHE A 113 -6.76 23.33 -9.05
CA PHE A 113 -7.49 22.18 -8.53
C PHE A 113 -8.06 22.43 -7.13
N ALA A 114 -7.30 23.07 -6.25
CA ALA A 114 -7.77 23.44 -4.92
C ALA A 114 -8.99 24.37 -4.98
N VAL A 115 -8.95 25.38 -5.84
CA VAL A 115 -10.08 26.30 -6.09
C VAL A 115 -11.31 25.53 -6.60
N ARG A 116 -11.16 24.59 -7.53
CA ARG A 116 -12.27 23.76 -8.03
C ARG A 116 -12.89 22.91 -6.93
N ILE A 117 -12.07 22.34 -6.04
CA ILE A 117 -12.55 21.56 -4.89
C ILE A 117 -13.33 22.46 -3.94
N MET A 118 -12.78 23.59 -3.52
CA MET A 118 -13.46 24.56 -2.63
C MET A 118 -14.79 25.04 -3.24
N LYS A 119 -14.77 25.35 -4.51
CA LYS A 119 -15.98 25.76 -5.25
C LYS A 119 -17.04 24.65 -5.30
N LYS A 120 -16.63 23.37 -5.43
CA LYS A 120 -17.56 22.24 -5.35
C LYS A 120 -18.21 22.16 -3.96
N VAL A 121 -17.43 22.30 -2.89
CA VAL A 121 -17.93 22.34 -1.51
C VAL A 121 -18.90 23.50 -1.33
N ALA A 122 -18.54 24.70 -1.78
CA ALA A 122 -19.42 25.86 -1.71
C ALA A 122 -20.74 25.62 -2.47
N ARG A 123 -20.70 25.01 -3.65
CA ARG A 123 -21.94 24.73 -4.45
C ARG A 123 -22.92 23.79 -3.75
N ASN A 124 -22.43 22.86 -2.91
CA ASN A 124 -23.31 21.95 -2.17
C ASN A 124 -24.23 22.70 -1.18
N VAL A 125 -23.86 23.92 -0.77
CA VAL A 125 -24.61 24.76 0.15
C VAL A 125 -25.15 26.04 -0.53
N GLN A 126 -25.42 25.96 -1.84
CA GLN A 126 -25.86 27.14 -2.62
C GLN A 126 -27.21 27.74 -2.17
N PHE A 127 -28.02 27.00 -1.40
CA PHE A 127 -29.23 27.50 -0.76
C PHE A 127 -28.96 28.69 0.17
N LEU A 128 -27.74 28.88 0.68
CA LEU A 128 -27.35 30.03 1.50
C LEU A 128 -27.60 31.38 0.80
N LEU A 129 -27.55 31.44 -0.54
CA LEU A 129 -27.90 32.68 -1.29
C LEU A 129 -29.35 33.13 -1.11
N GLY A 130 -30.26 32.18 -0.84
CA GLY A 130 -31.66 32.43 -0.55
C GLY A 130 -31.99 32.54 0.95
N SER A 131 -31.01 32.44 1.83
CA SER A 131 -31.25 32.47 3.28
C SER A 131 -31.60 33.86 3.78
N ASP A 132 -32.68 33.96 4.55
CA ASP A 132 -33.10 35.21 5.22
C ASP A 132 -32.25 35.49 6.49
N ALA A 133 -31.55 34.49 7.00
CA ALA A 133 -30.65 34.62 8.15
C ALA A 133 -29.31 35.30 7.80
N LEU A 134 -29.00 35.43 6.50
CA LEU A 134 -27.75 35.99 6.02
C LEU A 134 -27.94 37.41 5.49
N SER A 135 -27.05 38.33 5.90
CA SER A 135 -26.98 39.69 5.38
C SER A 135 -26.49 39.70 3.91
N ASP A 136 -26.69 40.82 3.23
CA ASP A 136 -26.16 41.02 1.87
C ASP A 136 -24.63 40.94 1.85
N TYR A 137 -23.95 41.35 2.93
CA TYR A 137 -22.50 41.21 3.08
C TYR A 137 -22.09 39.74 3.15
N ASP A 138 -22.75 38.92 3.97
CA ASP A 138 -22.50 37.47 4.06
C ASP A 138 -22.68 36.80 2.69
N LYS A 139 -23.71 37.17 1.94
CA LYS A 139 -23.96 36.65 0.59
C LYS A 139 -22.91 37.11 -0.43
N LEU A 140 -22.31 38.28 -0.24
CA LEU A 140 -21.23 38.77 -1.08
C LEU A 140 -19.96 37.96 -0.83
N GLU A 141 -19.59 37.75 0.43
CA GLU A 141 -18.47 36.93 0.86
C GLU A 141 -18.58 35.48 0.35
N TYR A 142 -19.78 34.90 0.45
CA TYR A 142 -20.05 33.58 -0.11
C TYR A 142 -19.85 33.51 -1.64
N LYS A 143 -20.24 34.56 -2.39
CA LYS A 143 -20.06 34.61 -3.84
C LYS A 143 -18.61 34.60 -4.27
N GLU A 144 -17.68 35.07 -3.43
CA GLU A 144 -16.25 34.96 -3.69
C GLU A 144 -15.78 33.50 -3.75
N LEU A 145 -16.35 32.61 -2.92
CA LEU A 145 -16.08 31.17 -2.94
C LEU A 145 -16.62 30.44 -4.17
N LEU A 146 -17.55 31.06 -4.90
CA LEU A 146 -18.09 30.55 -6.18
C LEU A 146 -17.30 31.04 -7.40
N ASN A 147 -16.38 32.00 -7.22
CA ASN A 147 -15.63 32.59 -8.32
C ASN A 147 -14.58 31.61 -8.86
N ASN A 148 -14.35 31.64 -10.18
CA ASN A 148 -13.27 30.88 -10.81
C ASN A 148 -11.87 31.44 -10.51
N ASN A 149 -11.79 32.74 -10.25
CA ASN A 149 -10.56 33.46 -9.93
C ASN A 149 -10.47 33.72 -8.41
N MET A 150 -10.78 32.70 -7.61
CA MET A 150 -10.64 32.76 -6.16
C MET A 150 -9.18 33.05 -5.78
N SER A 151 -8.98 34.04 -4.90
CA SER A 151 -7.63 34.33 -4.38
C SER A 151 -7.17 33.27 -3.37
N GLU A 152 -5.87 33.16 -3.13
CA GLU A 152 -5.34 32.31 -2.07
C GLU A 152 -5.93 32.68 -0.69
N ALA A 153 -6.08 33.95 -0.40
CA ALA A 153 -6.70 34.42 0.83
C ALA A 153 -8.15 33.95 0.99
N ALA A 154 -8.97 34.04 -0.08
CA ALA A 154 -10.34 33.54 -0.08
C ALA A 154 -10.39 32.01 0.05
N PHE A 155 -9.49 31.29 -0.61
CA PHE A 155 -9.36 29.84 -0.45
C PHE A 155 -9.03 29.46 0.99
N CYS A 156 -8.01 30.08 1.60
CA CYS A 156 -7.59 29.80 2.97
C CYS A 156 -8.71 30.10 4.00
N GLY A 157 -9.51 31.14 3.77
CA GLY A 157 -10.65 31.49 4.63
C GLY A 157 -11.91 30.67 4.35
N GLY A 158 -11.98 29.96 3.22
CA GLY A 158 -13.22 29.41 2.67
C GLY A 158 -13.99 28.48 3.60
N LEU A 159 -13.30 27.54 4.27
CA LEU A 159 -13.95 26.60 5.20
C LEU A 159 -14.48 27.31 6.45
N LYS A 160 -13.79 28.33 6.94
CA LYS A 160 -14.25 29.15 8.06
C LYS A 160 -15.48 29.95 7.69
N ILE A 161 -15.45 30.67 6.56
CA ILE A 161 -16.56 31.43 6.02
C ILE A 161 -17.81 30.53 5.87
N LEU A 162 -17.65 29.36 5.24
CA LEU A 162 -18.77 28.42 5.10
C LEU A 162 -19.31 27.94 6.46
N SER A 163 -18.44 27.71 7.46
CA SER A 163 -18.88 27.35 8.81
C SER A 163 -19.72 28.45 9.47
N GLU A 164 -19.28 29.69 9.39
CA GLU A 164 -19.97 30.85 9.95
C GLU A 164 -21.34 31.09 9.29
N LEU A 165 -21.41 30.97 7.97
CA LEU A 165 -22.63 31.11 7.22
C LEU A 165 -23.65 29.99 7.50
N LEU A 166 -23.20 28.77 7.61
CA LEU A 166 -24.04 27.62 7.96
C LEU A 166 -24.56 27.71 9.40
N GLU A 167 -23.70 28.11 10.36
CA GLU A 167 -24.15 28.34 11.74
C GLU A 167 -25.19 29.44 11.80
N LYS A 168 -25.02 30.56 11.09
CA LYS A 168 -26.04 31.63 11.01
C LYS A 168 -27.36 31.12 10.44
N HIS A 169 -27.29 30.24 9.42
CA HIS A 169 -28.49 29.71 8.77
C HIS A 169 -29.25 28.70 9.64
N TYR A 170 -28.53 27.73 10.21
CA TYR A 170 -29.13 26.61 10.96
C TYR A 170 -29.25 26.85 12.46
N GLY A 171 -28.55 27.85 13.01
CA GLY A 171 -28.51 28.13 14.45
C GLY A 171 -27.72 27.08 15.24
N THR A 172 -26.93 26.25 14.58
CA THR A 172 -26.11 25.21 15.22
C THR A 172 -24.72 25.11 14.56
N LYS A 173 -23.73 24.75 15.37
CA LYS A 173 -22.32 24.63 14.94
C LYS A 173 -22.12 23.54 13.90
N VAL A 174 -21.05 23.67 13.14
CA VAL A 174 -20.72 22.84 11.97
C VAL A 174 -19.78 21.70 12.34
N VAL A 175 -19.99 20.52 11.78
CA VAL A 175 -19.02 19.42 11.75
C VAL A 175 -18.19 19.55 10.47
N LEU A 176 -16.86 19.50 10.61
CA LEU A 176 -15.93 19.62 9.49
C LEU A 176 -15.19 18.30 9.27
N LEU A 177 -15.29 17.76 8.05
CA LEU A 177 -14.65 16.52 7.63
C LEU A 177 -13.64 16.83 6.53
N ILE A 178 -12.35 16.51 6.78
CA ILE A 178 -11.24 16.77 5.84
C ILE A 178 -10.53 15.46 5.53
N ASP A 179 -10.72 14.95 4.32
CA ASP A 179 -10.12 13.68 3.88
C ASP A 179 -8.82 13.90 3.10
N GLU A 180 -7.83 13.01 3.34
CA GLU A 180 -6.53 12.97 2.64
C GLU A 180 -5.78 14.33 2.66
N TYR A 181 -5.64 14.93 3.84
CA TYR A 181 -5.03 16.26 4.02
C TYR A 181 -3.55 16.33 3.60
N ASP A 182 -2.85 15.22 3.62
CA ASP A 182 -1.42 15.07 3.34
C ASP A 182 -1.08 14.85 1.86
N VAL A 183 -2.06 14.48 1.02
CA VAL A 183 -1.84 14.21 -0.40
C VAL A 183 -1.28 15.42 -1.17
N PRO A 184 -1.81 16.66 -1.02
CA PRO A 184 -1.26 17.82 -1.71
C PRO A 184 0.21 18.06 -1.39
N LEU A 185 0.63 17.79 -0.16
CA LEU A 185 1.99 18.00 0.31
C LEU A 185 2.96 16.97 -0.24
N ALA A 186 2.54 15.69 -0.27
CA ALA A 186 3.33 14.63 -0.88
C ALA A 186 3.56 14.91 -2.38
N LYS A 187 2.50 15.32 -3.10
CA LYS A 187 2.59 15.65 -4.53
C LYS A 187 3.40 16.91 -4.81
N ALA A 188 3.28 17.92 -3.96
CA ALA A 188 4.09 19.13 -4.05
C ALA A 188 5.58 18.85 -3.82
N PHE A 189 5.91 17.93 -2.92
CA PHE A 189 7.28 17.49 -2.70
C PHE A 189 7.86 16.77 -3.92
N GLU A 190 7.09 15.82 -4.50
CA GLU A 190 7.49 15.11 -5.72
C GLU A 190 7.77 16.06 -6.89
N ASN A 191 7.03 17.17 -6.99
CA ASN A 191 7.08 18.12 -8.11
C ASN A 191 7.82 19.43 -7.79
N GLY A 192 8.42 19.58 -6.60
CA GLY A 192 9.36 20.67 -6.26
C GLY A 192 8.72 22.00 -5.83
N TYR A 193 7.42 22.03 -5.47
CA TYR A 193 6.72 23.24 -4.97
C TYR A 193 6.19 23.08 -3.53
N TYR A 194 6.87 22.26 -2.72
CA TYR A 194 6.44 21.92 -1.35
C TYR A 194 6.21 23.13 -0.44
N ASP A 195 7.14 24.12 -0.47
CA ASP A 195 7.09 25.28 0.44
C ASP A 195 5.84 26.16 0.19
N GLN A 196 5.43 26.29 -1.05
CA GLN A 196 4.22 27.04 -1.41
C GLN A 196 2.96 26.27 -0.96
N MET A 197 2.92 24.97 -1.21
CA MET A 197 1.77 24.14 -0.87
C MET A 197 1.58 24.00 0.65
N ILE A 198 2.66 23.84 1.42
CA ILE A 198 2.56 23.72 2.86
C ILE A 198 2.03 25.01 3.49
N PHE A 199 2.41 26.17 2.96
CA PHE A 199 1.89 27.46 3.41
C PHE A 199 0.37 27.56 3.14
N LEU A 200 -0.08 27.16 1.94
CA LEU A 200 -1.48 27.17 1.55
C LEU A 200 -2.34 26.25 2.45
N ILE A 201 -1.92 24.98 2.61
CA ILE A 201 -2.68 24.00 3.40
C ILE A 201 -2.66 24.36 4.89
N ARG A 202 -1.52 24.83 5.42
CA ARG A 202 -1.42 25.34 6.79
C ARG A 202 -2.43 26.47 7.02
N SER A 203 -2.44 27.48 6.16
CA SER A 203 -3.33 28.63 6.30
C SER A 203 -4.81 28.24 6.26
N LEU A 204 -5.18 27.31 5.37
CA LEU A 204 -6.53 26.72 5.31
C LEU A 204 -6.91 26.05 6.62
N LEU A 205 -6.04 25.17 7.14
CA LEU A 205 -6.32 24.38 8.35
C LEU A 205 -6.31 25.25 9.61
N GLU A 206 -5.40 26.22 9.73
CA GLU A 206 -5.38 27.15 10.87
C GLU A 206 -6.66 27.95 10.99
N GLN A 207 -7.15 28.51 9.87
CA GLN A 207 -8.39 29.28 9.87
C GLN A 207 -9.61 28.39 10.17
N ALA A 208 -9.67 27.21 9.57
CA ALA A 208 -10.81 26.30 9.72
C ALA A 208 -10.91 25.67 11.12
N LEU A 209 -9.77 25.39 11.77
CA LEU A 209 -9.71 24.53 12.95
C LEU A 209 -9.33 25.25 14.25
N LYS A 210 -8.59 26.37 14.17
CA LYS A 210 -8.08 27.07 15.37
C LYS A 210 -8.95 28.26 15.77
N THR A 211 -9.33 29.08 14.81
CA THR A 211 -10.00 30.37 15.02
C THR A 211 -11.43 30.35 14.47
N ASN A 212 -12.08 29.19 14.53
CA ASN A 212 -13.42 28.97 14.02
C ASN A 212 -14.38 28.67 15.18
N ASP A 213 -15.07 29.70 15.67
CA ASP A 213 -16.02 29.58 16.78
C ASP A 213 -17.29 28.82 16.36
N SER A 214 -17.57 28.74 15.06
CA SER A 214 -18.68 27.99 14.47
C SER A 214 -18.42 26.49 14.38
N LEU A 215 -17.21 26.02 14.75
CA LEU A 215 -16.85 24.61 14.71
C LEU A 215 -17.45 23.84 15.89
N LYS A 216 -18.18 22.75 15.64
CA LYS A 216 -18.59 21.78 16.66
C LYS A 216 -17.44 20.85 16.99
N PHE A 217 -16.91 20.15 15.99
CA PHE A 217 -15.69 19.37 15.98
C PHE A 217 -15.25 19.09 14.55
N ALA A 218 -14.01 18.63 14.37
CA ALA A 218 -13.50 18.23 13.08
C ALA A 218 -12.92 16.81 13.12
N VAL A 219 -13.05 16.11 12.00
CA VAL A 219 -12.33 14.85 11.72
C VAL A 219 -11.49 15.03 10.48
N MET A 220 -10.23 14.63 10.58
CA MET A 220 -9.27 14.66 9.50
C MET A 220 -8.72 13.25 9.26
N THR A 221 -8.42 12.92 8.01
CA THR A 221 -7.73 11.67 7.66
C THR A 221 -6.51 11.93 6.79
N GLY A 222 -5.51 11.07 6.93
CA GLY A 222 -4.30 11.05 6.12
C GLY A 222 -3.54 9.74 6.29
N CYS A 223 -2.45 9.56 5.54
CA CYS A 223 -1.54 8.43 5.73
C CYS A 223 -0.50 8.71 6.80
N MET A 224 -0.08 9.96 6.92
CA MET A 224 1.02 10.34 7.80
C MET A 224 0.63 11.49 8.74
N ARG A 225 1.33 11.55 9.85
CA ARG A 225 1.32 12.71 10.72
C ARG A 225 2.43 13.65 10.28
N ILE A 226 2.06 14.75 9.64
CA ILE A 226 3.03 15.80 9.33
C ILE A 226 3.36 16.56 10.61
N SER A 227 4.64 16.86 10.82
CA SER A 227 5.15 17.52 12.04
C SER A 227 4.30 18.72 12.45
N LYS A 228 4.06 18.85 13.77
CA LYS A 228 3.37 20.02 14.34
C LYS A 228 3.97 21.34 13.90
N GLU A 229 5.29 21.40 13.79
CA GLU A 229 6.02 22.63 13.43
C GLU A 229 5.74 23.09 11.99
N SER A 230 5.27 22.21 11.12
CA SER A 230 5.01 22.57 9.73
C SER A 230 3.56 22.98 9.46
N ILE A 231 2.56 22.23 9.95
CA ILE A 231 1.14 22.49 9.67
C ILE A 231 0.35 22.81 10.94
N PHE A 232 0.68 22.16 12.05
CA PHE A 232 -0.15 22.16 13.25
C PHE A 232 0.44 23.00 14.40
N THR A 233 1.43 23.86 14.14
CA THR A 233 2.14 24.67 15.14
C THR A 233 1.20 25.48 16.03
N GLY A 234 0.04 25.82 15.56
CA GLY A 234 -0.94 26.61 16.29
C GLY A 234 -2.13 25.84 16.84
N LEU A 235 -2.29 24.54 16.52
CA LEU A 235 -3.45 23.73 16.90
C LEU A 235 -3.20 23.01 18.25
N ASN A 236 -3.59 23.67 19.36
CA ASN A 236 -3.51 23.07 20.70
C ASN A 236 -4.63 22.04 20.95
N ASN A 237 -5.65 22.03 20.12
CA ASN A 237 -6.85 21.19 20.23
C ASN A 237 -6.82 19.94 19.32
N LEU A 238 -5.68 19.66 18.67
CA LEU A 238 -5.50 18.51 17.79
C LEU A 238 -5.19 17.25 18.59
N LYS A 239 -6.03 16.23 18.42
CA LYS A 239 -5.83 14.86 18.89
C LYS A 239 -5.42 14.00 17.71
N VAL A 240 -4.18 13.52 17.71
CA VAL A 240 -3.69 12.60 16.67
C VAL A 240 -3.89 11.16 17.13
N LEU A 241 -4.40 10.34 16.24
CA LEU A 241 -4.78 8.95 16.45
C LEU A 241 -4.14 8.11 15.34
N SER A 242 -2.94 7.62 15.62
CA SER A 242 -2.08 6.89 14.69
C SER A 242 -2.31 5.38 14.77
N ILE A 243 -1.59 4.62 13.94
CA ILE A 243 -1.58 3.15 14.00
C ILE A 243 -0.98 2.58 15.29
N THR A 244 -0.38 3.41 16.13
CA THR A 244 0.18 2.99 17.44
C THR A 244 -0.75 3.22 18.60
N ASP A 245 -1.88 3.91 18.39
CA ASP A 245 -2.85 4.22 19.43
C ASP A 245 -3.88 3.11 19.57
N GLU A 246 -4.23 2.71 20.80
CA GLU A 246 -5.21 1.67 21.11
C GLU A 246 -6.66 2.15 20.91
N ARG A 247 -6.89 3.46 20.84
CA ARG A 247 -8.21 4.00 20.55
C ARG A 247 -8.47 4.00 19.05
N TYR A 248 -9.64 3.58 18.67
CA TYR A 248 -10.10 3.50 17.26
C TYR A 248 -9.26 2.55 16.40
N ASP A 249 -8.62 1.57 17.01
CA ASP A 249 -7.72 0.63 16.30
C ASP A 249 -8.48 -0.39 15.43
N GLU A 250 -9.73 -0.75 15.77
CA GLU A 250 -10.54 -1.73 15.03
C GLU A 250 -11.48 -1.12 13.96
N TYR A 251 -11.64 0.23 13.93
CA TYR A 251 -12.58 0.83 12.97
C TYR A 251 -11.98 1.08 11.57
N PHE A 252 -10.68 0.92 11.44
CA PHE A 252 -9.95 1.05 10.19
C PHE A 252 -9.29 -0.29 9.87
N GLY A 253 -9.84 -1.01 8.91
CA GLY A 253 -9.46 -2.38 8.60
C GLY A 253 -10.58 -3.37 8.96
N PHE A 254 -10.39 -4.63 8.64
CA PHE A 254 -11.28 -5.72 9.07
C PHE A 254 -10.61 -6.53 10.17
N THR A 255 -11.36 -6.85 11.22
CA THR A 255 -10.92 -7.77 12.28
C THR A 255 -11.05 -9.22 11.81
N ASP A 256 -10.36 -10.15 12.48
CA ASP A 256 -10.45 -11.59 12.16
C ASP A 256 -11.89 -12.12 12.23
N THR A 257 -12.67 -11.68 13.22
CA THR A 257 -14.07 -12.05 13.35
C THR A 257 -14.89 -11.60 12.15
N GLU A 258 -14.74 -10.35 11.71
CA GLU A 258 -15.45 -9.80 10.56
C GLU A 258 -15.10 -10.52 9.26
N VAL A 259 -13.82 -10.86 9.07
CA VAL A 259 -13.38 -11.62 7.89
C VAL A 259 -13.98 -13.02 7.90
N ARG A 260 -13.96 -13.74 9.04
CA ARG A 260 -14.60 -15.07 9.15
C ARG A 260 -16.11 -15.02 8.87
N GLU A 261 -16.80 -14.01 9.38
CA GLU A 261 -18.23 -13.80 9.11
C GLU A 261 -18.49 -13.54 7.62
N MET A 262 -17.63 -12.75 6.97
CA MET A 262 -17.72 -12.49 5.52
C MET A 262 -17.49 -13.77 4.71
N LEU A 263 -16.43 -14.52 4.98
CA LEU A 263 -16.14 -15.78 4.29
C LEU A 263 -17.30 -16.78 4.45
N LYS A 264 -17.83 -16.90 5.65
CA LYS A 264 -19.01 -17.75 5.94
C LYS A 264 -20.26 -17.28 5.18
N TYR A 265 -20.52 -15.98 5.12
CA TYR A 265 -21.65 -15.43 4.38
C TYR A 265 -21.59 -15.77 2.89
N TYR A 266 -20.37 -15.80 2.31
CA TYR A 266 -20.17 -16.15 0.91
C TYR A 266 -19.93 -17.64 0.66
N GLU A 267 -19.86 -18.50 1.72
CA GLU A 267 -19.58 -19.94 1.64
C GLU A 267 -18.22 -20.24 1.00
N ILE A 268 -17.19 -19.50 1.44
CA ILE A 268 -15.80 -19.62 0.99
C ILE A 268 -14.82 -19.73 2.18
N GLU A 269 -15.28 -20.35 3.29
CA GLU A 269 -14.49 -20.50 4.53
C GLU A 269 -13.22 -21.33 4.33
N ASP A 270 -13.21 -22.23 3.36
CA ASP A 270 -12.06 -23.07 3.04
C ASP A 270 -10.82 -22.24 2.64
N HIS A 271 -11.01 -20.99 2.19
CA HIS A 271 -9.94 -20.04 1.82
C HIS A 271 -9.45 -19.17 2.99
N TYR A 272 -9.92 -19.43 4.22
CA TYR A 272 -9.55 -18.59 5.38
C TYR A 272 -8.04 -18.49 5.59
N GLU A 273 -7.30 -19.60 5.54
CA GLU A 273 -5.85 -19.59 5.74
C GLU A 273 -5.11 -18.81 4.64
N GLU A 274 -5.61 -18.83 3.40
CA GLU A 274 -5.07 -18.05 2.31
C GLU A 274 -5.29 -16.55 2.53
N VAL A 275 -6.54 -16.16 2.85
CA VAL A 275 -6.90 -14.76 3.16
C VAL A 275 -6.05 -14.24 4.33
N LYS A 276 -5.88 -15.06 5.38
CA LYS A 276 -5.08 -14.71 6.55
C LYS A 276 -3.62 -14.50 6.20
N ASN A 277 -2.99 -15.44 5.50
CA ASN A 277 -1.57 -15.36 5.19
C ASN A 277 -1.24 -14.21 4.22
N TRP A 278 -2.17 -13.86 3.34
CA TRP A 278 -1.93 -12.85 2.30
C TRP A 278 -2.32 -11.44 2.71
N TYR A 279 -3.36 -11.24 3.53
CA TYR A 279 -3.97 -9.90 3.70
C TYR A 279 -4.13 -9.46 5.16
N ASP A 280 -3.78 -10.31 6.13
CA ASP A 280 -3.77 -10.03 7.57
C ASP A 280 -2.45 -9.38 8.03
N GLY A 281 -2.28 -9.29 9.35
CA GLY A 281 -1.02 -9.03 10.03
C GLY A 281 -0.70 -7.55 10.28
N TYR A 282 -1.62 -6.64 10.02
CA TYR A 282 -1.46 -5.24 10.37
C TYR A 282 -1.86 -5.00 11.83
N GLN A 283 -0.89 -4.69 12.69
CA GLN A 283 -1.15 -4.39 14.10
C GLN A 283 -1.43 -2.89 14.28
N PHE A 284 -2.68 -2.53 14.51
CA PHE A 284 -3.06 -1.18 14.93
C PHE A 284 -3.35 -1.21 16.43
N GLY A 285 -2.71 -0.34 17.21
CA GLY A 285 -2.84 -0.37 18.67
C GLY A 285 -2.68 -1.77 19.24
N SER A 286 -3.76 -2.33 19.78
CA SER A 286 -3.84 -3.67 20.35
C SER A 286 -4.50 -4.71 19.44
N VAL A 287 -5.06 -4.29 18.30
CA VAL A 287 -5.84 -5.15 17.38
C VAL A 287 -5.07 -5.47 16.12
N GLU A 288 -5.11 -6.72 15.67
CA GLU A 288 -4.63 -7.16 14.36
C GLU A 288 -5.78 -7.04 13.35
N VAL A 289 -5.50 -6.43 12.19
CA VAL A 289 -6.51 -6.16 11.16
C VAL A 289 -5.99 -6.54 9.78
N TYR A 290 -6.95 -6.89 8.91
CA TYR A 290 -6.76 -7.13 7.49
C TYR A 290 -6.93 -5.83 6.69
N CYS A 291 -6.28 -5.74 5.54
CA CYS A 291 -6.56 -4.68 4.58
C CYS A 291 -7.90 -4.92 3.87
N PRO A 292 -8.92 -4.06 4.04
CA PRO A 292 -10.26 -4.29 3.47
C PRO A 292 -10.27 -4.42 1.94
N TRP A 293 -9.48 -3.62 1.27
CA TRP A 293 -9.38 -3.63 -0.20
C TRP A 293 -8.96 -4.99 -0.74
N ASP A 294 -7.95 -5.59 -0.13
CA ASP A 294 -7.36 -6.84 -0.60
C ASP A 294 -8.30 -8.01 -0.34
N VAL A 295 -8.89 -8.06 0.87
CA VAL A 295 -9.88 -9.07 1.24
C VAL A 295 -11.10 -9.00 0.33
N LEU A 296 -11.65 -7.80 0.07
CA LEU A 296 -12.83 -7.63 -0.79
C LEU A 296 -12.55 -8.08 -2.22
N ASN A 297 -11.39 -7.71 -2.80
CA ASN A 297 -11.03 -8.10 -4.17
C ASN A 297 -10.85 -9.62 -4.29
N TYR A 298 -10.17 -10.25 -3.33
CA TYR A 298 -9.97 -11.69 -3.36
C TYR A 298 -11.27 -12.46 -3.17
N CYS A 299 -12.10 -12.06 -2.20
CA CYS A 299 -13.41 -12.66 -2.00
C CYS A 299 -14.33 -12.50 -3.23
N ASP A 300 -14.28 -11.37 -3.93
CA ASP A 300 -15.07 -11.18 -5.14
C ASP A 300 -14.62 -12.11 -6.27
N LYS A 301 -13.31 -12.28 -6.42
CA LYS A 301 -12.72 -13.22 -7.38
C LYS A 301 -13.07 -14.68 -7.08
N LEU A 302 -13.04 -15.09 -5.79
CA LEU A 302 -13.41 -16.44 -5.36
C LEU A 302 -14.88 -16.78 -5.62
N LYS A 303 -15.78 -15.80 -5.60
CA LYS A 303 -17.19 -16.02 -5.95
C LYS A 303 -17.37 -16.41 -7.42
N ASP A 304 -16.53 -15.87 -8.31
CA ASP A 304 -16.59 -16.17 -9.74
C ASP A 304 -15.78 -17.44 -10.08
N HIS A 305 -14.67 -17.66 -9.39
CA HIS A 305 -13.73 -18.75 -9.64
C HIS A 305 -13.18 -19.28 -8.30
N ALA A 306 -13.77 -20.38 -7.80
CA ALA A 306 -13.44 -20.96 -6.50
C ALA A 306 -11.97 -21.42 -6.37
N ASP A 307 -11.30 -21.76 -7.45
CA ASP A 307 -9.89 -22.19 -7.45
C ASP A 307 -8.89 -21.02 -7.66
N SER A 308 -9.34 -19.76 -7.49
CA SER A 308 -8.48 -18.60 -7.70
C SER A 308 -7.39 -18.50 -6.63
N PHE A 309 -6.16 -18.19 -7.07
CA PHE A 309 -5.06 -17.88 -6.16
C PHE A 309 -5.13 -16.43 -5.66
N PRO A 310 -4.62 -16.18 -4.44
CA PRO A 310 -4.41 -14.81 -3.95
C PRO A 310 -3.46 -14.04 -4.88
N GLU A 311 -3.73 -12.75 -5.04
CA GLU A 311 -2.94 -11.84 -5.88
C GLU A 311 -2.52 -10.61 -5.08
N ASN A 312 -1.54 -9.89 -5.62
CA ASN A 312 -1.09 -8.64 -5.06
C ASN A 312 -1.97 -7.49 -5.57
N TYR A 313 -2.95 -7.07 -4.78
CA TYR A 313 -3.86 -5.97 -5.09
C TYR A 313 -3.28 -4.60 -4.70
N TRP A 314 -2.30 -4.58 -3.79
CA TRP A 314 -1.65 -3.35 -3.35
C TRP A 314 -0.76 -2.73 -4.42
N ILE A 315 -0.05 -3.55 -5.18
CA ILE A 315 0.97 -3.14 -6.17
C ILE A 315 0.38 -2.23 -7.27
N ASN A 316 -0.84 -2.51 -7.71
CA ASN A 316 -1.47 -1.87 -8.87
C ASN A 316 -2.01 -0.46 -8.59
N THR A 317 -1.87 0.08 -7.39
CA THR A 317 -2.61 1.28 -6.99
C THR A 317 -1.86 2.25 -6.08
N SER A 318 -0.68 1.87 -5.57
CA SER A 318 0.25 2.78 -4.88
C SER A 318 1.59 2.74 -5.61
N SER A 319 2.23 3.90 -5.79
CA SER A 319 3.63 3.90 -6.21
C SER A 319 4.43 3.22 -5.10
N ASN A 320 5.13 2.12 -5.41
CA ASN A 320 6.02 1.45 -4.46
C ASN A 320 7.34 2.22 -4.28
N ASP A 321 7.33 3.53 -4.55
CA ASP A 321 8.50 4.41 -4.50
C ASP A 321 9.20 4.37 -3.14
N ALA A 322 8.45 4.21 -2.05
CA ALA A 322 9.05 4.12 -0.72
C ALA A 322 9.91 2.86 -0.59
N VAL A 323 9.43 1.69 -1.02
CA VAL A 323 10.20 0.44 -0.99
C VAL A 323 11.33 0.49 -2.01
N LYS A 324 11.09 0.99 -3.23
CA LYS A 324 12.13 1.15 -4.26
C LYS A 324 13.28 2.02 -3.78
N LYS A 325 12.99 3.21 -3.25
CA LYS A 325 14.01 4.13 -2.69
C LYS A 325 14.72 3.52 -1.49
N PHE A 326 13.99 2.81 -0.62
CA PHE A 326 14.58 2.10 0.50
C PHE A 326 15.60 1.05 0.05
N ILE A 327 15.27 0.21 -0.93
CA ILE A 327 16.19 -0.77 -1.51
C ILE A 327 17.42 -0.09 -2.11
N GLN A 328 17.25 1.00 -2.85
CA GLN A 328 18.35 1.78 -3.42
C GLN A 328 19.28 2.38 -2.35
N MET A 329 18.74 2.81 -1.21
CA MET A 329 19.51 3.36 -0.08
C MET A 329 20.16 2.28 0.79
N SER A 330 19.77 1.01 0.65
CA SER A 330 20.21 -0.12 1.48
C SER A 330 21.61 -0.64 1.14
N GLY A 331 22.52 0.21 0.65
CA GLY A 331 23.86 -0.18 0.21
C GLY A 331 24.77 -0.77 1.29
N ASN A 332 24.51 -0.51 2.59
CA ASN A 332 25.34 -1.00 3.70
C ASN A 332 24.94 -2.41 4.16
N PHE A 333 25.91 -3.14 4.70
CA PHE A 333 25.74 -4.53 5.14
C PHE A 333 24.66 -4.71 6.22
N LYS A 334 24.57 -3.76 7.17
CA LYS A 334 23.60 -3.84 8.27
C LYS A 334 22.17 -3.79 7.75
N THR A 335 21.85 -2.84 6.89
CA THR A 335 20.50 -2.67 6.33
C THR A 335 20.11 -3.87 5.43
N LYS A 336 21.04 -4.38 4.63
CA LYS A 336 20.79 -5.61 3.85
C LYS A 336 20.42 -6.78 4.75
N ARG A 337 21.15 -6.98 5.86
CA ARG A 337 20.87 -8.03 6.82
C ARG A 337 19.50 -7.83 7.51
N GLU A 338 19.11 -6.58 7.81
CA GLU A 338 17.81 -6.26 8.39
C GLU A 338 16.66 -6.57 7.41
N ILE A 339 16.84 -6.27 6.12
CA ILE A 339 15.88 -6.65 5.07
C ILE A 339 15.79 -8.18 4.96
N GLU A 340 16.92 -8.87 4.95
CA GLU A 340 16.98 -10.35 4.94
C GLU A 340 16.25 -10.95 6.15
N THR A 341 16.37 -10.34 7.34
CA THR A 341 15.66 -10.73 8.55
C THR A 341 14.15 -10.57 8.39
N LEU A 342 13.70 -9.43 7.85
CA LEU A 342 12.28 -9.17 7.59
C LEU A 342 11.68 -10.14 6.55
N LEU A 343 12.40 -10.39 5.46
CA LEU A 343 11.97 -11.35 4.43
C LEU A 343 11.92 -12.79 4.96
N ALA A 344 12.70 -13.11 5.98
CA ALA A 344 12.63 -14.38 6.70
C ALA A 344 11.42 -14.48 7.64
N GLY A 345 10.58 -13.45 7.74
CA GLY A 345 9.43 -13.40 8.66
C GLY A 345 9.83 -13.10 10.11
N GLU A 346 11.07 -12.67 10.34
CA GLU A 346 11.57 -12.30 11.67
C GLU A 346 11.39 -10.80 11.94
N GLU A 347 11.55 -10.40 13.20
CA GLU A 347 11.39 -9.03 13.67
C GLU A 347 12.72 -8.27 13.70
N ILE A 348 12.67 -6.98 13.42
CA ILE A 348 13.78 -6.05 13.68
C ILE A 348 13.34 -4.96 14.67
N ILE A 349 14.30 -4.37 15.38
CA ILE A 349 14.00 -3.26 16.31
C ILE A 349 14.45 -1.96 15.67
N LYS A 350 13.51 -0.99 15.55
CA LYS A 350 13.76 0.34 14.98
C LYS A 350 13.19 1.45 15.86
N GLU A 351 13.89 2.58 15.88
CA GLU A 351 13.32 3.85 16.36
C GLU A 351 12.38 4.38 15.27
N ILE A 352 11.17 4.80 15.66
CA ILE A 352 10.14 5.30 14.77
C ILE A 352 9.88 6.77 15.05
N HIS A 353 10.09 7.57 14.03
CA HIS A 353 9.78 8.99 14.00
C HIS A 353 8.37 9.16 13.42
N GLN A 354 7.37 9.32 14.31
CA GLN A 354 5.97 9.44 13.86
C GLN A 354 5.66 10.80 13.21
N GLU A 355 6.50 11.79 13.45
CA GLU A 355 6.36 13.15 12.94
C GLU A 355 7.45 13.40 11.89
N LEU A 356 7.14 13.17 10.63
CA LEU A 356 8.05 13.43 9.51
C LEU A 356 7.41 14.44 8.56
N VAL A 357 8.20 15.39 8.09
CA VAL A 357 7.83 16.24 6.94
C VAL A 357 8.31 15.61 5.63
N SER A 358 7.57 15.86 4.53
CA SER A 358 7.90 15.23 3.24
C SER A 358 9.37 15.38 2.81
N PRO A 359 10.03 16.54 2.99
CA PRO A 359 11.44 16.68 2.67
C PRO A 359 12.39 15.79 3.48
N GLU A 360 12.01 15.40 4.70
CA GLU A 360 12.87 14.59 5.59
C GLU A 360 12.76 13.10 5.34
N MET A 361 11.67 12.64 4.70
CA MET A 361 11.35 11.21 4.57
C MET A 361 12.49 10.37 3.99
N TYR A 362 13.22 10.91 3.05
CA TYR A 362 14.31 10.22 2.34
C TYR A 362 15.70 10.74 2.67
N GLN A 363 15.85 11.57 3.71
CA GLN A 363 17.16 12.11 4.09
C GLN A 363 18.02 11.10 4.87
N SER A 364 17.37 10.16 5.58
CA SER A 364 18.07 9.11 6.32
C SER A 364 17.33 7.77 6.22
N LEU A 365 18.08 6.68 6.45
CA LEU A 365 17.47 5.34 6.53
C LEU A 365 16.49 5.21 7.69
N GLU A 366 16.73 5.89 8.81
CA GLU A 366 15.85 5.90 9.97
C GLU A 366 14.47 6.48 9.61
N ASN A 367 14.45 7.56 8.83
CA ASN A 367 13.22 8.17 8.37
C ASN A 367 12.48 7.25 7.37
N VAL A 368 13.22 6.55 6.50
CA VAL A 368 12.60 5.60 5.56
C VAL A 368 11.99 4.40 6.30
N TRP A 369 12.61 3.89 7.37
CA TRP A 369 11.99 2.87 8.22
C TRP A 369 10.67 3.36 8.82
N SER A 370 10.64 4.61 9.29
CA SER A 370 9.43 5.24 9.84
C SER A 370 8.35 5.41 8.76
N LEU A 371 8.74 5.81 7.54
CA LEU A 371 7.85 5.92 6.39
C LEU A 371 7.22 4.57 6.02
N LEU A 372 8.03 3.51 5.91
CA LEU A 372 7.54 2.17 5.60
C LEU A 372 6.55 1.65 6.65
N PHE A 373 6.79 1.95 7.92
CA PHE A 373 5.88 1.60 9.01
C PHE A 373 4.57 2.39 8.91
N MET A 374 4.61 3.71 8.78
CA MET A 374 3.40 4.55 8.74
C MET A 374 2.54 4.30 7.50
N THR A 375 3.17 3.90 6.38
CA THR A 375 2.47 3.63 5.12
C THR A 375 2.01 2.18 4.95
N GLY A 376 2.31 1.29 5.92
CA GLY A 376 1.81 -0.08 5.96
C GLY A 376 2.69 -1.13 5.26
N TYR A 377 3.89 -0.76 4.80
CA TYR A 377 4.86 -1.77 4.33
C TYR A 377 5.52 -2.55 5.47
N LEU A 378 5.50 -2.00 6.68
CA LEU A 378 5.87 -2.68 7.91
C LEU A 378 4.76 -2.53 8.93
N THR A 379 4.69 -3.47 9.85
CA THR A 379 3.77 -3.46 10.98
C THR A 379 4.54 -3.62 12.29
N GLN A 380 3.95 -3.22 13.42
CA GLN A 380 4.54 -3.47 14.74
C GLN A 380 4.20 -4.89 15.23
N ARG A 381 5.12 -5.46 16.00
CA ARG A 381 4.92 -6.70 16.79
C ARG A 381 5.22 -6.44 18.27
N GLY A 382 4.98 -5.23 18.73
CA GLY A 382 5.17 -4.77 20.09
C GLY A 382 6.13 -3.61 20.22
N ARG A 383 6.02 -2.93 21.36
CA ARG A 383 6.82 -1.75 21.68
C ARG A 383 7.95 -2.14 22.63
N VAL A 384 9.17 -1.69 22.35
CA VAL A 384 10.33 -1.95 23.19
C VAL A 384 10.49 -0.85 24.26
N ASP A 385 10.30 0.41 23.85
CA ASP A 385 10.32 1.59 24.73
C ASP A 385 9.52 2.75 24.10
N ALA A 386 9.72 3.96 24.60
CA ALA A 386 8.99 5.14 24.17
C ALA A 386 9.06 5.42 22.65
N LYS A 387 10.13 4.99 21.97
CA LYS A 387 10.39 5.31 20.58
C LYS A 387 10.65 4.09 19.69
N ARG A 388 11.06 2.95 20.29
CA ARG A 388 11.48 1.77 19.54
C ARG A 388 10.39 0.72 19.51
N TYR A 389 10.18 0.19 18.31
CA TYR A 389 9.21 -0.86 18.01
C TYR A 389 9.90 -2.07 17.39
N LYS A 390 9.35 -3.24 17.64
CA LYS A 390 9.62 -4.44 16.85
C LYS A 390 8.80 -4.36 15.59
N LEU A 391 9.45 -4.41 14.44
CA LEU A 391 8.83 -4.30 13.13
C LEU A 391 8.96 -5.59 12.37
N ALA A 392 7.92 -5.94 11.60
CA ALA A 392 7.88 -7.07 10.69
C ALA A 392 7.17 -6.69 9.38
N ILE A 393 7.37 -7.48 8.35
CA ILE A 393 6.50 -7.46 7.16
C ILE A 393 5.15 -8.07 7.58
N PRO A 394 4.01 -7.41 7.29
CA PRO A 394 2.71 -7.85 7.79
C PRO A 394 2.29 -9.22 7.22
N ASN A 395 2.46 -9.45 5.92
CA ASN A 395 1.87 -10.57 5.21
C ASN A 395 2.61 -10.91 3.91
N LEU A 396 2.10 -11.93 3.19
CA LEU A 396 2.71 -12.40 1.95
C LEU A 396 2.60 -11.40 0.80
N GLU A 397 1.53 -10.61 0.73
CA GLU A 397 1.36 -9.59 -0.30
C GLU A 397 2.45 -8.53 -0.22
N ILE A 398 2.70 -7.98 0.96
CA ILE A 398 3.74 -6.97 1.17
C ILE A 398 5.14 -7.57 0.99
N ARG A 399 5.31 -8.83 1.39
CA ARG A 399 6.55 -9.55 1.14
C ARG A 399 6.87 -9.66 -0.35
N ASP A 400 5.88 -10.01 -1.16
CA ASP A 400 6.00 -10.10 -2.62
C ASP A 400 6.41 -8.74 -3.24
N ILE A 401 5.91 -7.63 -2.69
CA ILE A 401 6.35 -6.29 -3.10
C ILE A 401 7.85 -6.08 -2.84
N PHE A 402 8.33 -6.45 -1.65
CA PHE A 402 9.76 -6.32 -1.35
C PHE A 402 10.61 -7.20 -2.27
N GLU A 403 10.20 -8.44 -2.49
CA GLU A 403 10.89 -9.38 -3.38
C GLU A 403 10.95 -8.84 -4.82
N THR A 404 9.83 -8.34 -5.34
CA THR A 404 9.74 -7.73 -6.67
C THR A 404 10.66 -6.51 -6.80
N GLN A 405 10.64 -5.59 -5.83
CA GLN A 405 11.49 -4.39 -5.87
C GLN A 405 12.99 -4.70 -5.74
N ILE A 406 13.35 -5.73 -4.97
CA ILE A 406 14.72 -6.22 -4.87
C ILE A 406 15.16 -6.78 -6.23
N MET A 407 14.30 -7.55 -6.91
CA MET A 407 14.60 -8.10 -8.23
C MET A 407 14.74 -7.02 -9.30
N GLU A 408 13.87 -6.01 -9.30
CA GLU A 408 13.99 -4.87 -10.22
C GLU A 408 15.30 -4.10 -10.02
N TYR A 409 15.64 -3.79 -8.76
CA TYR A 409 16.91 -3.12 -8.44
C TYR A 409 18.13 -3.96 -8.85
N PHE A 410 18.04 -5.29 -8.66
CA PHE A 410 19.08 -6.21 -9.08
C PHE A 410 19.27 -6.18 -10.60
N LYS A 411 18.19 -6.27 -11.39
CA LYS A 411 18.22 -6.17 -12.86
C LYS A 411 18.85 -4.86 -13.33
N GLU A 412 18.43 -3.72 -12.74
CA GLU A 412 19.05 -2.41 -13.02
C GLU A 412 20.55 -2.39 -12.71
N SER A 413 20.98 -3.06 -11.65
CA SER A 413 22.38 -3.12 -11.23
C SER A 413 23.22 -3.99 -12.18
N VAL A 414 22.66 -5.12 -12.65
CA VAL A 414 23.31 -6.00 -13.63
C VAL A 414 23.45 -5.30 -14.98
N ALA A 415 22.41 -4.60 -15.44
CA ALA A 415 22.43 -3.86 -16.69
C ALA A 415 23.51 -2.76 -16.72
N LYS A 416 23.84 -2.18 -15.56
CA LYS A 416 24.91 -1.19 -15.41
C LYS A 416 26.32 -1.81 -15.38
N ASP A 417 26.46 -3.11 -15.10
CA ASP A 417 27.72 -3.85 -15.01
C ASP A 417 27.94 -4.72 -16.28
N GLY A 418 27.89 -4.07 -17.44
CA GLY A 418 27.92 -4.74 -18.74
C GLY A 418 29.14 -5.65 -18.99
N ASP A 419 30.33 -5.29 -18.48
CA ASP A 419 31.54 -6.11 -18.62
C ASP A 419 31.43 -7.45 -17.87
N THR A 420 30.90 -7.42 -16.65
CA THR A 420 30.71 -8.65 -15.87
C THR A 420 29.60 -9.52 -16.47
N LEU A 421 28.53 -8.90 -16.99
CA LEU A 421 27.46 -9.58 -17.71
C LEU A 421 27.99 -10.28 -18.95
N SER A 422 28.75 -9.60 -19.80
CA SER A 422 29.34 -10.19 -21.00
C SER A 422 30.22 -11.41 -20.65
N ARG A 423 31.09 -11.27 -19.66
CA ARG A 423 31.92 -12.37 -19.18
C ARG A 423 31.14 -13.57 -18.65
N PHE A 424 29.98 -13.32 -18.00
CA PHE A 424 29.09 -14.37 -17.52
C PHE A 424 28.44 -15.12 -18.70
N CYS A 425 27.91 -14.41 -19.67
CA CYS A 425 27.30 -14.99 -20.86
C CYS A 425 28.33 -15.76 -21.71
N ASP A 426 29.54 -15.21 -21.89
CA ASP A 426 30.62 -15.90 -22.60
C ASP A 426 31.03 -17.19 -21.90
N ALA A 427 31.14 -17.17 -20.56
CA ALA A 427 31.47 -18.37 -19.78
C ALA A 427 30.39 -19.46 -19.90
N LEU A 428 29.10 -19.08 -19.91
CA LEU A 428 27.98 -20.00 -20.15
C LEU A 428 28.05 -20.61 -21.55
N LYS A 429 28.23 -19.80 -22.60
CA LYS A 429 28.30 -20.24 -24.00
C LYS A 429 29.50 -21.18 -24.26
N ASN A 430 30.59 -21.00 -23.49
CA ASN A 430 31.82 -21.76 -23.65
C ASN A 430 31.91 -23.03 -22.75
N GLY A 431 30.96 -23.26 -21.85
CA GLY A 431 30.99 -24.41 -20.95
C GLY A 431 31.95 -24.25 -19.74
N GLU A 432 32.30 -23.01 -19.37
CA GLU A 432 33.26 -22.71 -18.30
C GLU A 432 32.56 -22.71 -16.90
N GLU A 433 32.13 -23.90 -16.41
CA GLU A 433 31.30 -24.05 -15.22
C GLU A 433 31.85 -23.35 -13.97
N THR A 434 33.13 -23.44 -13.73
CA THR A 434 33.80 -22.80 -12.58
C THR A 434 33.65 -21.28 -12.62
N LYS A 435 33.90 -20.69 -13.80
CA LYS A 435 33.82 -19.24 -14.01
C LYS A 435 32.37 -18.74 -13.95
N VAL A 436 31.41 -19.50 -14.47
CA VAL A 436 29.98 -19.25 -14.30
C VAL A 436 29.62 -19.17 -12.81
N GLY A 437 30.06 -20.17 -12.02
CA GLY A 437 29.84 -20.21 -10.59
C GLY A 437 30.45 -19.03 -9.84
N GLU A 438 31.71 -18.68 -10.12
CA GLU A 438 32.37 -17.53 -9.48
C GLU A 438 31.70 -16.20 -9.77
N ILE A 439 31.32 -15.95 -11.02
CA ILE A 439 30.63 -14.71 -11.40
C ILE A 439 29.22 -14.67 -10.79
N PHE A 440 28.49 -15.78 -10.86
CA PHE A 440 27.14 -15.84 -10.27
C PHE A 440 27.19 -15.66 -8.75
N GLU A 441 28.14 -16.29 -8.05
CA GLU A 441 28.35 -16.07 -6.62
C GLU A 441 28.69 -14.60 -6.29
N SER A 442 29.44 -13.92 -7.16
CA SER A 442 29.70 -12.48 -7.02
C SER A 442 28.42 -11.65 -7.12
N TYR A 443 27.52 -11.98 -8.03
CA TYR A 443 26.20 -11.35 -8.12
C TYR A 443 25.36 -11.61 -6.87
N LEU A 444 25.30 -12.86 -6.38
CA LEU A 444 24.58 -13.21 -5.16
C LEU A 444 25.11 -12.47 -3.92
N LYS A 445 26.42 -12.20 -3.84
CA LYS A 445 27.01 -11.40 -2.75
C LYS A 445 26.64 -9.92 -2.80
N LYS A 446 26.37 -9.39 -3.99
CA LYS A 446 25.95 -7.99 -4.18
C LYS A 446 24.47 -7.78 -3.91
N THR A 447 23.64 -8.81 -4.07
CA THR A 447 22.18 -8.73 -3.85
C THR A 447 21.77 -8.97 -2.38
N ILE A 448 20.49 -8.75 -2.10
CA ILE A 448 19.85 -9.12 -0.83
C ILE A 448 19.38 -10.56 -0.96
N SER A 449 19.76 -11.45 -0.03
CA SER A 449 19.32 -12.83 -0.08
C SER A 449 18.06 -13.05 0.75
N ILE A 450 17.17 -13.89 0.24
CA ILE A 450 15.99 -14.35 0.99
C ILE A 450 16.46 -15.43 1.97
N ARG A 451 16.32 -15.18 3.28
CA ARG A 451 16.70 -16.11 4.34
C ARG A 451 15.64 -17.19 4.59
N ASP A 452 16.09 -18.33 4.99
CA ASP A 452 15.50 -19.64 4.89
C ASP A 452 14.49 -20.07 5.96
N THR A 453 13.96 -19.25 6.80
CA THR A 453 13.31 -19.74 8.02
C THR A 453 11.87 -20.22 7.86
N PHE A 454 11.11 -19.78 6.83
CA PHE A 454 9.70 -20.18 6.67
C PHE A 454 9.19 -20.34 5.23
N VAL A 455 10.07 -20.29 4.24
CA VAL A 455 9.68 -20.38 2.82
C VAL A 455 9.77 -21.82 2.34
N ARG A 456 8.75 -22.29 1.61
CA ARG A 456 8.78 -23.59 0.94
C ARG A 456 10.01 -23.68 0.01
N LYS A 457 10.60 -24.87 -0.14
CA LYS A 457 11.77 -25.12 -1.01
C LYS A 457 11.59 -24.53 -2.41
N ALA A 458 10.40 -24.69 -3.00
CA ALA A 458 10.07 -24.14 -4.31
C ALA A 458 10.20 -22.61 -4.40
N SER A 459 9.81 -21.86 -3.38
CA SER A 459 9.93 -20.39 -3.40
C SER A 459 11.40 -19.93 -3.30
N LYS A 460 12.29 -20.75 -2.70
CA LYS A 460 13.73 -20.47 -2.66
C LYS A 460 14.36 -20.72 -4.03
N GLU A 461 14.00 -21.80 -4.69
CA GLU A 461 14.43 -22.11 -6.06
C GLU A 461 13.98 -20.99 -7.00
N ASN A 462 12.73 -20.55 -6.91
CA ASN A 462 12.17 -19.43 -7.70
C ASN A 462 12.94 -18.12 -7.53
N PHE A 463 13.47 -17.83 -6.36
CA PHE A 463 14.28 -16.62 -6.15
C PHE A 463 15.58 -16.66 -6.96
N TYR A 464 16.36 -17.76 -6.86
CA TYR A 464 17.61 -17.89 -7.63
C TYR A 464 17.37 -18.00 -9.12
N HIS A 465 16.30 -18.68 -9.50
CA HIS A 465 15.80 -18.74 -10.86
C HIS A 465 15.50 -17.33 -11.40
N GLY A 466 14.76 -16.50 -10.64
CA GLY A 466 14.46 -15.12 -11.01
C GLY A 466 15.71 -14.25 -11.15
N ILE A 467 16.73 -14.44 -10.28
CA ILE A 467 18.02 -13.75 -10.40
C ILE A 467 18.70 -14.13 -11.72
N LEU A 468 18.77 -15.42 -12.06
CA LEU A 468 19.37 -15.88 -13.31
C LEU A 468 18.62 -15.35 -14.53
N LEU A 469 17.28 -15.41 -14.53
CA LEU A 469 16.46 -14.78 -15.59
C LEU A 469 16.75 -13.28 -15.70
N GLY A 470 16.89 -12.59 -14.56
CA GLY A 470 17.22 -11.17 -14.53
C GLY A 470 18.60 -10.86 -15.13
N ILE A 471 19.60 -11.75 -14.94
CA ILE A 471 20.93 -11.60 -15.53
C ILE A 471 20.89 -11.90 -17.04
N LEU A 472 20.32 -13.03 -17.42
CA LEU A 472 20.31 -13.53 -18.80
C LEU A 472 19.44 -12.67 -19.70
N GLY A 473 18.30 -12.19 -19.21
CA GLY A 473 17.36 -11.35 -19.97
C GLY A 473 17.86 -9.93 -20.27
N VAL A 474 18.99 -9.49 -19.73
CA VAL A 474 19.65 -8.22 -20.09
C VAL A 474 20.44 -8.35 -21.41
N LYS A 475 20.81 -9.56 -21.80
CA LYS A 475 21.54 -9.83 -23.06
C LYS A 475 20.54 -9.81 -24.24
N GLU A 476 20.43 -8.68 -24.92
CA GLU A 476 19.42 -8.43 -25.98
C GLU A 476 19.47 -9.44 -27.14
N GLU A 477 20.64 -10.03 -27.39
CA GLU A 477 20.83 -10.97 -28.50
C GLU A 477 20.44 -12.42 -28.14
N TRP A 478 20.05 -12.67 -26.86
CA TRP A 478 19.66 -13.99 -26.38
C TRP A 478 18.15 -14.07 -26.18
N TYR A 479 17.55 -15.16 -26.66
CA TYR A 479 16.17 -15.47 -26.30
C TYR A 479 16.16 -16.32 -25.04
N VAL A 480 15.62 -15.77 -23.96
CA VAL A 480 15.56 -16.42 -22.63
C VAL A 480 14.12 -16.70 -22.27
N SER A 481 13.80 -17.97 -22.08
CA SER A 481 12.47 -18.40 -21.64
C SER A 481 12.57 -19.23 -20.36
N SER A 482 11.48 -19.25 -19.62
CA SER A 482 11.38 -19.91 -18.31
C SER A 482 10.16 -20.82 -18.27
N ASN A 483 10.29 -21.97 -17.59
CA ASN A 483 9.22 -22.95 -17.46
C ASN A 483 8.60 -23.35 -18.82
N GLN A 484 9.44 -23.43 -19.85
CA GLN A 484 8.98 -23.81 -21.18
C GLN A 484 8.88 -25.32 -21.26
N GLU A 485 7.80 -25.80 -21.89
CA GLU A 485 7.64 -27.21 -22.17
C GLU A 485 8.78 -27.70 -23.08
N SER A 486 9.46 -28.75 -22.64
CA SER A 486 10.59 -29.33 -23.36
C SER A 486 10.63 -30.82 -23.05
N GLY A 487 10.47 -31.66 -24.05
CA GLY A 487 10.35 -33.10 -23.86
C GLY A 487 9.13 -33.49 -23.02
N GLU A 488 9.35 -34.30 -21.97
CA GLU A 488 8.30 -34.77 -21.04
C GLU A 488 8.12 -33.87 -19.80
N GLY A 489 8.58 -32.59 -19.83
CA GLY A 489 8.49 -31.69 -18.69
C GLY A 489 8.79 -30.23 -19.04
N TYR A 490 9.11 -29.46 -18.00
CA TYR A 490 9.44 -28.05 -18.12
C TYR A 490 10.87 -27.84 -17.60
N SER A 491 11.73 -27.18 -18.40
CA SER A 491 13.04 -26.70 -17.94
C SER A 491 12.87 -25.42 -17.12
N ASP A 492 13.73 -25.21 -16.12
CA ASP A 492 13.70 -23.98 -15.37
C ASP A 492 14.03 -22.78 -16.27
N ILE A 493 15.15 -22.83 -16.99
CA ILE A 493 15.54 -21.77 -17.91
C ILE A 493 16.07 -22.41 -19.21
N LEU A 494 15.55 -21.93 -20.34
CA LEU A 494 16.06 -22.22 -21.66
C LEU A 494 16.60 -20.93 -22.28
N VAL A 495 17.82 -21.00 -22.82
CA VAL A 495 18.50 -19.88 -23.47
C VAL A 495 18.90 -20.30 -24.88
N GLU A 496 18.38 -19.59 -25.87
CA GLU A 496 18.86 -19.67 -27.24
C GLU A 496 19.83 -18.52 -27.49
N THR A 497 21.07 -18.86 -27.89
CA THR A 497 22.08 -17.85 -28.19
C THR A 497 21.87 -17.25 -29.60
N GLU A 498 22.66 -16.23 -29.91
CA GLU A 498 22.66 -15.58 -31.23
C GLU A 498 22.77 -16.65 -32.34
N ASN A 499 21.91 -16.64 -33.32
CA ASN A 499 21.83 -17.59 -34.45
C ASN A 499 21.31 -19.01 -34.10
N SER A 500 20.82 -19.25 -32.90
CA SER A 500 20.31 -20.56 -32.45
C SER A 500 21.29 -21.74 -32.57
N GLU A 501 22.58 -21.47 -32.72
CA GLU A 501 23.63 -22.49 -32.82
C GLU A 501 23.89 -23.24 -31.53
N THR A 502 23.66 -22.56 -30.41
CA THR A 502 23.85 -23.13 -29.07
C THR A 502 22.63 -22.86 -28.23
N VAL A 503 22.08 -23.90 -27.65
CA VAL A 503 21.02 -23.82 -26.65
C VAL A 503 21.58 -24.21 -25.29
N ILE A 504 21.21 -23.47 -24.26
CA ILE A 504 21.64 -23.71 -22.89
C ILE A 504 20.40 -24.04 -22.07
N LEU A 505 20.39 -25.21 -21.44
CA LEU A 505 19.39 -25.65 -20.48
C LEU A 505 19.96 -25.49 -19.07
N ILE A 506 19.23 -24.81 -18.21
CA ILE A 506 19.64 -24.58 -16.83
C ILE A 506 18.54 -25.07 -15.90
N GLU A 507 18.90 -25.91 -14.96
CA GLU A 507 18.06 -26.36 -13.85
C GLU A 507 18.62 -25.81 -12.54
N VAL A 508 17.77 -25.18 -11.71
CA VAL A 508 18.18 -24.54 -10.46
C VAL A 508 17.67 -25.33 -9.26
N LYS A 509 18.54 -25.63 -8.31
CA LYS A 509 18.18 -26.30 -7.05
C LYS A 509 18.65 -25.52 -5.84
N TYR A 510 17.85 -25.56 -4.79
CA TYR A 510 18.23 -25.05 -3.49
C TYR A 510 18.72 -26.20 -2.59
N ALA A 511 19.97 -26.09 -2.11
CA ALA A 511 20.60 -27.08 -1.23
C ALA A 511 20.21 -26.80 0.24
N ASN A 512 19.08 -27.35 0.73
CA ASN A 512 18.58 -27.11 2.09
C ASN A 512 19.61 -27.47 3.21
N ASP A 513 20.42 -28.46 2.98
CA ASP A 513 21.47 -28.93 3.89
C ASP A 513 22.86 -28.29 3.62
N GLY A 514 22.92 -27.41 2.60
CA GLY A 514 24.16 -26.78 2.14
C GLY A 514 25.06 -27.68 1.30
N ASN A 515 24.61 -28.89 0.93
CA ASN A 515 25.35 -29.80 0.04
C ASN A 515 25.12 -29.40 -1.44
N LEU A 516 25.92 -28.46 -1.90
CA LEU A 516 25.81 -27.91 -3.26
C LEU A 516 26.14 -28.97 -4.34
N ASP A 517 27.05 -29.90 -4.07
CA ASP A 517 27.42 -30.94 -5.02
C ASP A 517 26.26 -31.87 -5.35
N GLN A 518 25.60 -32.37 -4.32
CA GLN A 518 24.45 -33.25 -4.47
C GLN A 518 23.28 -32.52 -5.15
N ALA A 519 23.04 -31.25 -4.83
CA ALA A 519 21.99 -30.47 -5.44
C ALA A 519 22.27 -30.20 -6.93
N CYS A 520 23.52 -29.97 -7.35
CA CYS A 520 23.88 -29.89 -8.77
C CYS A 520 23.62 -31.20 -9.51
N GLU A 521 23.95 -32.33 -8.90
CA GLU A 521 23.70 -33.67 -9.48
C GLU A 521 22.22 -33.94 -9.64
N GLN A 522 21.40 -33.57 -8.65
CA GLN A 522 19.93 -33.64 -8.74
C GLN A 522 19.38 -32.77 -9.86
N ALA A 523 19.93 -31.56 -10.06
CA ALA A 523 19.54 -30.69 -11.15
C ALA A 523 19.86 -31.33 -12.53
N LEU A 524 21.06 -31.82 -12.71
CA LEU A 524 21.45 -32.50 -13.96
C LEU A 524 20.64 -33.78 -14.21
N GLN A 525 20.39 -34.57 -13.16
CA GLN A 525 19.56 -35.75 -13.25
C GLN A 525 18.14 -35.42 -13.70
N GLN A 526 17.55 -34.32 -13.19
CA GLN A 526 16.23 -33.88 -13.63
C GLN A 526 16.21 -33.54 -15.12
N ILE A 527 17.24 -32.85 -15.65
CA ILE A 527 17.32 -32.52 -17.08
C ILE A 527 17.33 -33.82 -17.90
N GLU A 528 18.10 -34.84 -17.48
CA GLU A 528 18.20 -36.13 -18.18
C GLU A 528 16.89 -36.94 -18.10
N GLU A 529 16.28 -37.04 -16.92
CA GLU A 529 15.03 -37.80 -16.70
C GLU A 529 13.84 -37.21 -17.48
N LYS A 530 13.81 -35.88 -17.63
CA LYS A 530 12.74 -35.14 -18.32
C LYS A 530 13.01 -34.99 -19.81
N LYS A 531 14.19 -35.42 -20.31
CA LYS A 531 14.55 -35.41 -21.74
C LYS A 531 14.39 -34.06 -22.40
N TYR A 532 14.72 -32.99 -21.69
CA TYR A 532 14.55 -31.61 -22.18
C TYR A 532 15.28 -31.32 -23.51
N ASP A 533 16.26 -32.10 -23.86
CA ASP A 533 17.06 -31.94 -25.08
C ASP A 533 16.57 -32.74 -26.30
N GLU A 534 15.67 -33.72 -26.14
CA GLU A 534 15.21 -34.55 -27.28
C GLU A 534 14.52 -33.71 -28.36
N GLU A 535 13.57 -32.86 -27.98
CA GLU A 535 12.84 -31.97 -28.90
C GLU A 535 13.77 -30.95 -29.57
N LEU A 536 14.74 -30.40 -28.83
CA LEU A 536 15.71 -29.46 -29.39
C LEU A 536 16.60 -30.11 -30.47
N ARG A 537 16.99 -31.37 -30.27
CA ARG A 537 17.76 -32.13 -31.26
C ARG A 537 16.92 -32.44 -32.49
N GLU A 538 15.63 -32.78 -32.31
CA GLU A 538 14.70 -33.00 -33.46
C GLU A 538 14.51 -31.72 -34.28
N ASN A 539 14.56 -30.55 -33.63
CA ASN A 539 14.49 -29.23 -34.29
C ASN A 539 15.84 -28.76 -34.87
N GLY A 540 16.88 -29.61 -34.86
CA GLY A 540 18.17 -29.36 -35.54
C GLY A 540 19.17 -28.53 -34.74
N VAL A 541 19.07 -28.50 -33.42
CA VAL A 541 20.06 -27.84 -32.55
C VAL A 541 21.29 -28.74 -32.43
N ASP A 542 22.45 -28.27 -32.88
CA ASP A 542 23.70 -29.04 -32.90
C ASP A 542 24.39 -29.06 -31.52
N LYS A 543 24.35 -27.94 -30.78
CA LYS A 543 25.06 -27.81 -29.50
C LYS A 543 24.09 -27.48 -28.38
N ILE A 544 23.94 -28.39 -27.42
CA ILE A 544 23.12 -28.20 -26.21
C ILE A 544 24.05 -28.32 -24.99
N LEU A 545 24.07 -27.26 -24.16
CA LEU A 545 24.80 -27.22 -22.90
C LEU A 545 23.78 -27.34 -21.74
N LYS A 546 24.00 -28.33 -20.86
CA LYS A 546 23.10 -28.61 -19.73
C LYS A 546 23.82 -28.25 -18.43
N TYR A 547 23.27 -27.28 -17.71
CA TYR A 547 23.80 -26.78 -16.44
C TYR A 547 22.92 -27.15 -15.26
N GLY A 548 23.47 -27.78 -14.26
CA GLY A 548 22.92 -27.91 -12.92
C GLY A 548 23.47 -26.80 -12.02
N ILE A 549 22.65 -25.89 -11.55
CA ILE A 549 23.04 -24.80 -10.66
C ILE A 549 22.43 -25.01 -9.28
N ALA A 550 23.29 -25.22 -8.27
CA ALA A 550 22.86 -25.32 -6.88
C ALA A 550 23.19 -24.04 -6.11
N CYS A 551 22.22 -23.57 -5.33
CA CYS A 551 22.36 -22.39 -4.51
C CYS A 551 22.12 -22.70 -3.03
N TYR A 552 22.86 -22.01 -2.16
CA TYR A 552 22.66 -22.00 -0.71
C TYR A 552 23.07 -20.65 -0.14
N MET A 553 22.13 -19.84 0.32
CA MET A 553 22.40 -18.47 0.75
C MET A 553 23.08 -17.64 -0.35
N LYS A 554 24.31 -17.16 -0.13
CA LYS A 554 25.12 -16.40 -1.10
C LYS A 554 26.21 -17.23 -1.79
N ARG A 555 26.12 -18.55 -1.70
CA ARG A 555 27.04 -19.48 -2.36
C ARG A 555 26.31 -20.21 -3.48
N CYS A 556 27.02 -20.48 -4.52
CA CYS A 556 26.53 -21.38 -5.56
C CYS A 556 27.61 -22.33 -6.03
N LYS A 557 27.18 -23.40 -6.65
CA LYS A 557 27.99 -24.31 -7.43
C LYS A 557 27.30 -24.57 -8.76
N VAL A 558 28.10 -24.70 -9.79
CA VAL A 558 27.64 -24.97 -11.14
C VAL A 558 28.34 -26.23 -11.62
N LYS A 559 27.60 -27.13 -12.23
CA LYS A 559 28.12 -28.31 -12.94
C LYS A 559 27.54 -28.31 -14.35
N LEU A 560 28.40 -28.61 -15.32
CA LEU A 560 28.01 -28.90 -16.69
C LEU A 560 27.87 -30.41 -16.83
N ALA A 561 26.84 -30.89 -17.53
CA ALA A 561 26.71 -32.29 -17.86
C ALA A 561 27.83 -32.72 -18.80
N ASP A 562 28.37 -33.94 -18.59
CA ASP A 562 29.29 -34.55 -19.54
C ASP A 562 28.57 -34.70 -20.91
N SER A 563 29.23 -34.25 -21.96
CA SER A 563 28.70 -34.19 -23.34
C SER A 563 28.54 -35.58 -23.97
#